data_88bf89a2f6273f0e949e96d36f50df78
#
_entry.id   88bf89a2f6273f0e949e96d36f50df78
#
_cell.length_a   1.000
_cell.length_b   1.000
_cell.length_c   1.000
_cell.angle_alpha   90.00
_cell.angle_beta   90.00
_cell.angle_gamma   90.00
#
_symmetry.space_group_name_H-M   'P 1'
#
loop_
_entity.id
_entity.type
_entity.pdbx_description
1 polymer ?
#
loop_
_entity_poly.entity_id
_entity_poly.type
_entity_poly.pdbx_seq_one_letter_code
_entity_poly.pdbx_strand_id
1 'polypeptide(L)'
;MKSYEEMTKEELLKEKEGLEAEYKKFQQRGLKLDMSRGKPSQEQLDLSMGMMDVLTSGVDLTCDDGTDCRNYGVLDGISEAKQLIGDMIECNPDNIIIYGNSSLNIMYDTI
;
A
#
# COMPACT_ATOMS: atom_id res chain seq x y z
N MET A 1 10.29 29.89 -12.03
CA MET A 1 8.89 30.36 -12.06
C MET A 1 8.82 31.55 -11.13
N LYS A 2 8.26 32.66 -11.55
CA LYS A 2 8.14 33.89 -10.75
C LYS A 2 7.12 33.60 -9.61
N SER A 3 7.41 34.02 -8.38
CA SER A 3 6.46 33.87 -7.27
C SER A 3 5.19 34.71 -7.55
N TYR A 4 4.02 34.27 -7.10
CA TYR A 4 2.78 35.04 -7.22
C TYR A 4 2.86 36.40 -6.54
N GLU A 5 3.66 36.54 -5.48
CA GLU A 5 3.92 37.81 -4.78
C GLU A 5 4.71 38.81 -5.63
N GLU A 6 5.47 38.33 -6.61
CA GLU A 6 6.29 39.15 -7.52
C GLU A 6 5.58 39.49 -8.82
N MET A 7 4.36 38.96 -9.04
CA MET A 7 3.59 39.16 -10.24
C MET A 7 2.80 40.46 -10.19
N THR A 8 2.70 41.14 -11.34
CA THR A 8 1.80 42.26 -11.50
C THR A 8 0.34 41.78 -11.51
N LYS A 9 -0.60 42.72 -11.31
CA LYS A 9 -2.04 42.43 -11.39
C LYS A 9 -2.44 41.82 -12.74
N GLU A 10 -1.84 42.27 -13.82
CA GLU A 10 -2.12 41.79 -15.17
C GLU A 10 -1.59 40.36 -15.36
N GLU A 11 -0.38 40.07 -14.87
CA GLU A 11 0.20 38.72 -14.88
C GLU A 11 -0.64 37.74 -14.07
N LEU A 12 -1.12 38.15 -12.90
CA LEU A 12 -2.00 37.34 -12.04
C LEU A 12 -3.36 37.06 -12.70
N LEU A 13 -3.94 38.05 -13.39
CA LEU A 13 -5.21 37.85 -14.11
C LEU A 13 -5.04 36.84 -15.25
N LYS A 14 -3.98 36.96 -16.00
CA LYS A 14 -3.68 36.02 -17.10
C LYS A 14 -3.44 34.59 -16.59
N GLU A 15 -2.70 34.47 -15.49
CA GLU A 15 -2.49 33.16 -14.84
C GLU A 15 -3.79 32.55 -14.33
N LYS A 16 -4.64 33.35 -13.69
CA LYS A 16 -5.97 32.95 -13.24
C LYS A 16 -6.82 32.43 -14.40
N GLU A 17 -6.88 33.15 -15.51
CA GLU A 17 -7.64 32.75 -16.71
C GLU A 17 -7.11 31.41 -17.27
N GLY A 18 -5.80 31.22 -17.28
CA GLY A 18 -5.16 29.96 -17.68
C GLY A 18 -5.57 28.79 -16.81
N LEU A 19 -5.48 28.97 -15.49
CA LEU A 19 -5.87 27.96 -14.50
C LEU A 19 -7.36 27.63 -14.54
N GLU A 20 -8.23 28.65 -14.69
CA GLU A 20 -9.67 28.44 -14.85
C GLU A 20 -10.00 27.64 -16.12
N ALA A 21 -9.31 27.91 -17.22
CA ALA A 21 -9.50 27.17 -18.47
C ALA A 21 -9.04 25.71 -18.33
N GLU A 22 -7.91 25.47 -17.66
CA GLU A 22 -7.41 24.12 -17.38
C GLU A 22 -8.34 23.35 -16.43
N TYR A 23 -8.82 23.99 -15.37
CA TYR A 23 -9.78 23.40 -14.46
C TYR A 23 -11.08 22.98 -15.15
N LYS A 24 -11.61 23.81 -16.05
CA LYS A 24 -12.78 23.46 -16.88
C LYS A 24 -12.53 22.25 -17.77
N LYS A 25 -11.31 22.11 -18.34
CA LYS A 25 -10.96 20.91 -19.12
C LYS A 25 -10.97 19.66 -18.25
N PHE A 26 -10.47 19.72 -17.01
CA PHE A 26 -10.54 18.59 -16.08
C PHE A 26 -11.99 18.23 -15.73
N GLN A 27 -12.84 19.23 -15.46
CA GLN A 27 -14.27 18.98 -15.19
C GLN A 27 -14.97 18.26 -16.35
N GLN A 28 -14.66 18.66 -17.59
CA GLN A 28 -15.22 18.06 -18.80
C GLN A 28 -14.82 16.60 -19.03
N ARG A 29 -13.73 16.13 -18.40
CA ARG A 29 -13.29 14.72 -18.46
C ARG A 29 -14.24 13.79 -17.73
N GLY A 30 -15.17 14.29 -16.92
CA GLY A 30 -16.17 13.51 -16.21
C GLY A 30 -15.58 12.50 -15.21
N LEU A 31 -14.40 12.76 -14.69
CA LEU A 31 -13.71 11.88 -13.76
C LEU A 31 -14.51 11.75 -12.47
N LYS A 32 -14.69 10.53 -12.00
CA LYS A 32 -15.30 10.19 -10.71
C LYS A 32 -14.20 9.69 -9.78
N LEU A 33 -13.40 10.63 -9.25
CA LEU A 33 -12.30 10.32 -8.37
C LEU A 33 -12.75 10.46 -6.91
N ASP A 34 -12.45 9.43 -6.11
CA ASP A 34 -12.64 9.45 -4.67
C ASP A 34 -11.28 9.53 -3.98
N MET A 35 -10.99 10.63 -3.33
CA MET A 35 -9.76 10.88 -2.57
C MET A 35 -9.99 10.77 -1.05
N SER A 36 -11.17 10.35 -0.62
CA SER A 36 -11.52 10.28 0.81
C SER A 36 -10.79 9.16 1.54
N ARG A 37 -10.36 8.12 0.83
CA ARG A 37 -9.60 6.99 1.37
C ARG A 37 -8.60 6.46 0.34
N GLY A 38 -7.41 6.06 0.81
CA GLY A 38 -6.43 5.33 0.01
C GLY A 38 -6.88 3.88 -0.18
N LYS A 39 -7.63 3.61 -1.24
CA LYS A 39 -8.02 2.25 -1.64
C LYS A 39 -7.31 1.88 -2.93
N PRO A 40 -6.75 0.65 -3.03
CA PRO A 40 -6.21 0.15 -4.30
C PRO A 40 -7.29 0.11 -5.38
N SER A 41 -6.91 0.34 -6.64
CA SER A 41 -7.80 0.11 -7.78
C SER A 41 -8.04 -1.38 -8.01
N GLN A 42 -9.07 -1.73 -8.80
CA GLN A 42 -9.34 -3.13 -9.15
C GLN A 42 -8.13 -3.80 -9.81
N GLU A 43 -7.46 -3.11 -10.72
CA GLU A 43 -6.28 -3.62 -11.41
C GLU A 43 -5.12 -3.90 -10.45
N GLN A 44 -4.95 -3.08 -9.41
CA GLN A 44 -3.95 -3.32 -8.37
C GLN A 44 -4.31 -4.54 -7.50
N LEU A 45 -5.58 -4.74 -7.19
CA LEU A 45 -6.04 -5.92 -6.45
C LEU A 45 -5.88 -7.20 -7.28
N ASP A 46 -6.14 -7.13 -8.58
CA ASP A 46 -6.01 -8.27 -9.50
C ASP A 46 -4.57 -8.79 -9.60
N LEU A 47 -3.56 -7.93 -9.37
CA LEU A 47 -2.15 -8.35 -9.33
C LEU A 47 -1.86 -9.41 -8.25
N SER A 48 -2.59 -9.40 -7.15
CA SER A 48 -2.40 -10.34 -6.04
C SER A 48 -3.31 -11.58 -6.11
N MET A 49 -4.26 -11.64 -7.06
CA MET A 49 -5.24 -12.73 -7.12
C MET A 49 -4.60 -14.11 -7.33
N GLY A 50 -3.45 -14.19 -8.02
CA GLY A 50 -2.72 -15.45 -8.16
C GLY A 50 -2.29 -16.10 -6.84
N MET A 51 -2.22 -15.34 -5.75
CA MET A 51 -1.93 -15.87 -4.42
C MET A 51 -3.01 -16.85 -3.93
N MET A 52 -4.26 -16.70 -4.39
CA MET A 52 -5.36 -17.56 -4.00
C MET A 52 -5.22 -18.99 -4.57
N ASP A 53 -4.47 -19.15 -5.66
CA ASP A 53 -4.28 -20.42 -6.33
C ASP A 53 -3.07 -21.19 -5.80
N VAL A 54 -2.26 -20.59 -4.93
CA VAL A 54 -1.06 -21.21 -4.35
C VAL A 54 -1.42 -22.23 -3.27
N LEU A 55 -2.46 -21.96 -2.47
CA LEU A 55 -2.88 -22.83 -1.38
C LEU A 55 -3.91 -23.86 -1.86
N THR A 56 -3.46 -24.92 -2.48
CA THR A 56 -4.31 -26.03 -2.92
C THR A 56 -4.11 -27.27 -2.04
N SER A 57 -5.02 -28.25 -2.12
CA SER A 57 -4.96 -29.46 -1.32
C SER A 57 -3.73 -30.35 -1.59
N GLY A 58 -3.01 -30.09 -2.67
CA GLY A 58 -1.80 -30.84 -3.05
C GLY A 58 -0.48 -30.16 -2.71
N VAL A 59 -0.52 -28.97 -2.10
CA VAL A 59 0.68 -28.20 -1.76
C VAL A 59 1.23 -28.68 -0.41
N ASP A 60 2.55 -28.83 -0.35
CA ASP A 60 3.27 -28.99 0.92
C ASP A 60 3.20 -27.66 1.69
N LEU A 61 2.69 -27.72 2.91
CA LEU A 61 2.57 -26.60 3.82
C LEU A 61 3.54 -26.70 4.99
N THR A 62 4.67 -27.40 4.78
CA THR A 62 5.72 -27.55 5.75
C THR A 62 6.85 -26.55 5.46
N CYS A 63 7.25 -25.78 6.46
CA CYS A 63 8.38 -24.86 6.38
C CYS A 63 9.71 -25.62 6.29
N ASP A 64 10.79 -24.95 5.92
CA ASP A 64 12.14 -25.52 5.82
C ASP A 64 12.65 -26.10 7.16
N ASP A 65 12.19 -25.55 8.29
CA ASP A 65 12.51 -26.04 9.63
C ASP A 65 11.64 -27.22 10.09
N GLY A 66 10.71 -27.68 9.25
CA GLY A 66 9.78 -28.77 9.53
C GLY A 66 8.48 -28.34 10.21
N THR A 67 8.26 -27.06 10.41
CA THR A 67 6.99 -26.53 10.97
C THR A 67 5.84 -26.74 9.98
N ASP A 68 4.78 -27.41 10.41
CA ASP A 68 3.54 -27.56 9.63
C ASP A 68 2.66 -26.32 9.83
N CYS A 69 2.52 -25.50 8.78
CA CYS A 69 1.77 -24.26 8.80
C CYS A 69 0.28 -24.42 9.08
N ARG A 70 -0.25 -25.64 9.08
CA ARG A 70 -1.64 -25.94 9.47
C ARG A 70 -1.82 -26.06 10.99
N ASN A 71 -0.73 -26.05 11.74
CA ASN A 71 -0.74 -26.22 13.19
C ASN A 71 -0.35 -24.92 13.89
N TYR A 72 -0.52 -24.89 15.19
CA TYR A 72 -0.11 -23.77 16.05
C TYR A 72 1.29 -24.04 16.65
N GLY A 73 1.89 -22.99 17.25
CA GLY A 73 3.15 -23.13 18.01
C GLY A 73 4.24 -22.12 17.62
N VAL A 74 4.06 -21.39 16.52
CA VAL A 74 4.95 -20.30 16.13
C VAL A 74 4.38 -18.98 16.63
N LEU A 75 5.12 -18.25 17.48
CA LEU A 75 4.64 -17.05 18.16
C LEU A 75 4.83 -15.77 17.35
N ASP A 76 5.90 -15.68 16.58
CA ASP A 76 6.38 -14.45 15.95
C ASP A 76 6.49 -14.52 14.43
N GLY A 77 5.95 -15.60 13.83
CA GLY A 77 5.96 -15.83 12.39
C GLY A 77 6.97 -16.89 11.96
N ILE A 78 6.68 -17.53 10.84
CA ILE A 78 7.60 -18.51 10.22
C ILE A 78 8.82 -17.81 9.64
N SER A 79 9.96 -18.51 9.59
CA SER A 79 11.24 -17.94 9.13
C SER A 79 11.17 -17.38 7.72
N GLU A 80 10.47 -18.07 6.81
CA GLU A 80 10.30 -17.63 5.42
C GLU A 80 9.54 -16.31 5.31
N ALA A 81 8.49 -16.12 6.13
CA ALA A 81 7.74 -14.86 6.14
C ALA A 81 8.58 -13.72 6.73
N LYS A 82 9.34 -13.98 7.80
CA LYS A 82 10.26 -13.01 8.40
C LYS A 82 11.36 -12.62 7.42
N GLN A 83 11.92 -13.56 6.69
CA GLN A 83 12.92 -13.30 5.66
C GLN A 83 12.35 -12.46 4.51
N LEU A 84 11.18 -12.84 3.98
CA LEU A 84 10.51 -12.10 2.91
C LEU A 84 10.26 -10.63 3.28
N ILE A 85 9.72 -10.40 4.47
CA ILE A 85 9.48 -9.03 4.95
C ILE A 85 10.80 -8.31 5.22
N GLY A 86 11.80 -9.00 5.77
CA GLY A 86 13.14 -8.46 6.00
C GLY A 86 13.78 -7.94 4.72
N ASP A 87 13.71 -8.70 3.66
CA ASP A 87 14.22 -8.31 2.34
C ASP A 87 13.46 -7.12 1.76
N MET A 88 12.13 -7.07 1.95
CA MET A 88 11.29 -5.97 1.45
C MET A 88 11.58 -4.63 2.11
N ILE A 89 11.85 -4.62 3.42
CA ILE A 89 12.04 -3.40 4.21
C ILE A 89 13.50 -3.16 4.65
N GLU A 90 14.43 -3.97 4.13
CA GLU A 90 15.87 -3.90 4.44
C GLU A 90 16.14 -4.00 5.96
N CYS A 91 15.47 -4.93 6.64
CA CYS A 91 15.56 -5.16 8.07
C CYS A 91 16.04 -6.59 8.38
N ASN A 92 16.79 -6.77 9.48
CA ASN A 92 17.16 -8.11 9.91
C ASN A 92 15.89 -8.92 10.28
N PRO A 93 15.68 -10.13 9.71
CA PRO A 93 14.55 -11.00 10.03
C PRO A 93 14.34 -11.26 11.53
N ASP A 94 15.41 -11.27 12.33
CA ASP A 94 15.33 -11.45 13.78
C ASP A 94 14.62 -10.29 14.49
N ASN A 95 14.52 -9.14 13.85
CA ASN A 95 13.80 -7.95 14.35
C ASN A 95 12.36 -7.87 13.87
N ILE A 96 11.85 -8.91 13.19
CA ILE A 96 10.52 -8.95 12.60
C ILE A 96 9.62 -9.89 13.38
N ILE A 97 8.44 -9.39 13.71
CA ILE A 97 7.35 -10.17 14.29
C ILE A 97 6.18 -10.13 13.32
N ILE A 98 5.77 -11.30 12.84
CA ILE A 98 4.57 -11.43 12.01
C ILE A 98 3.37 -11.59 12.95
N TYR A 99 2.51 -10.59 12.97
CA TYR A 99 1.34 -10.53 13.81
C TYR A 99 0.06 -10.64 12.98
N GLY A 100 -1.09 -10.34 13.57
CA GLY A 100 -2.36 -10.32 12.85
C GLY A 100 -2.46 -9.19 11.80
N ASN A 101 -3.55 -9.17 11.05
CA ASN A 101 -3.80 -8.22 9.96
C ASN A 101 -4.38 -6.87 10.38
N SER A 102 -4.51 -6.61 11.68
CA SER A 102 -5.06 -5.36 12.23
C SER A 102 -3.96 -4.50 12.84
N SER A 103 -3.55 -3.44 12.14
CA SER A 103 -2.55 -2.49 12.64
C SER A 103 -2.98 -1.79 13.94
N LEU A 104 -4.28 -1.55 14.14
CA LEU A 104 -4.80 -0.94 15.37
C LEU A 104 -4.61 -1.85 16.59
N ASN A 105 -4.80 -3.16 16.42
CA ASN A 105 -4.51 -4.13 17.49
C ASN A 105 -3.03 -4.15 17.82
N ILE A 106 -2.17 -4.20 16.81
CA ILE A 106 -0.71 -4.18 17.00
C ILE A 106 -0.29 -2.92 17.74
N MET A 107 -0.80 -1.77 17.36
CA MET A 107 -0.50 -0.48 18.03
C MET A 107 -0.95 -0.50 19.50
N TYR A 108 -2.12 -1.03 19.79
CA TYR A 108 -2.63 -1.14 21.15
C TYR A 108 -1.79 -2.10 22.01
N ASP A 109 -1.44 -3.27 21.46
CA ASP A 109 -0.67 -4.30 22.19
C ASP A 109 0.80 -3.92 22.41
N THR A 110 1.32 -2.93 21.65
CA THR A 110 2.72 -2.48 21.75
C THR A 110 2.91 -1.35 22.80
N ILE A 111 1.86 -0.64 23.19
CA ILE A 111 1.89 0.47 24.15
C ILE A 111 1.69 -0.07 25.57
#